data_e2ff9fcb97495ba34f7f1487f741eca7
#
_entry.id   e2ff9fcb97495ba34f7f1487f741eca7
#
_cell.length_a   1.000
_cell.length_b   1.000
_cell.length_c   1.000
_cell.angle_alpha   90.00
_cell.angle_beta   90.00
_cell.angle_gamma   90.00
#
_symmetry.space_group_name_H-M   'P 1'
#
loop_
_entity.id
_entity.type
_entity.pdbx_description
1 polymer ?
#
loop_
_entity_poly.entity_id
_entity_poly.type
_entity_poly.pdbx_seq_one_letter_code
_entity_poly.pdbx_strand_id
1 'polypeptide(L)'
;MIPLKGNKRTYGLIIVFILLGIIVVVGWRFYSSHKTAHTVDVGLVRTQVVQTGNGSESYKYSGEVRSRYESQLAFQVGGKIISRNVEVGSKVHAGDVLMQIDPQDARHTLEVCAAQLSSAESASKLADDTLNRTRQLYEQGAVSKTQLEQAQNAFDTADAARCQLKAQCSLYQSQLDYTSLRADRDGVITGISAEVGQVLVSMASAQTVVTLAQDNDLEVEINVPENRIEDFRKAQNIKISFWALPDVIRDGMIREVAPMADNVARTFTVRITLINPPPEVKLGMTSTVTADSLNNGSAVAVIPLAAVYQTGNTPSVWVVANDMVSLRNVKIESFDSDQVIVSEGLKTGDVVVTAGVHKLYEGQKVRLKNASQ
;
A
#
# COMPACT_ATOMS: atom_id res chain seq x y z
N MET A 1 -121.30 -29.19 17.98
CA MET A 1 -120.52 -30.03 18.86
C MET A 1 -119.93 -31.18 18.02
N ILE A 2 -118.66 -31.10 17.61
CA ILE A 2 -117.97 -32.21 16.98
C ILE A 2 -116.53 -32.20 17.56
N PRO A 3 -116.06 -33.16 18.26
CA PRO A 3 -114.70 -33.25 18.80
C PRO A 3 -113.75 -33.81 17.76
N LEU A 4 -112.75 -33.05 17.42
CA LEU A 4 -111.64 -33.48 16.64
C LEU A 4 -110.58 -34.16 17.55
N LYS A 5 -110.52 -35.47 17.43
CA LYS A 5 -109.53 -36.34 18.09
C LYS A 5 -108.26 -36.33 17.28
N GLY A 6 -107.30 -35.46 17.61
CA GLY A 6 -105.98 -35.44 16.94
C GLY A 6 -105.05 -36.54 17.40
N ASN A 7 -104.52 -37.28 16.45
CA ASN A 7 -103.68 -38.40 16.64
C ASN A 7 -102.22 -37.96 17.06
N LYS A 8 -101.79 -38.22 18.31
CA LYS A 8 -100.49 -37.77 18.89
C LYS A 8 -99.25 -38.21 18.07
N ARG A 9 -99.44 -39.22 17.17
CA ARG A 9 -98.34 -39.70 16.33
C ARG A 9 -98.06 -38.79 15.14
N THR A 10 -99.03 -38.05 14.60
CA THR A 10 -98.83 -37.18 13.46
C THR A 10 -98.14 -35.87 13.83
N TYR A 11 -98.36 -35.37 15.07
CA TYR A 11 -97.58 -34.16 15.57
C TYR A 11 -96.14 -34.48 15.85
N GLY A 12 -95.80 -35.68 16.30
CA GLY A 12 -94.42 -36.10 16.50
C GLY A 12 -93.62 -36.15 15.20
N LEU A 13 -94.21 -36.61 14.10
CA LEU A 13 -93.57 -36.62 12.81
C LEU A 13 -93.33 -35.26 12.21
N ILE A 14 -94.29 -34.31 12.40
CA ILE A 14 -94.13 -32.93 11.94
C ILE A 14 -93.03 -32.21 12.70
N ILE A 15 -92.90 -32.42 14.02
CA ILE A 15 -91.83 -31.78 14.87
C ILE A 15 -90.47 -32.34 14.44
N VAL A 16 -90.35 -33.65 14.11
CA VAL A 16 -89.07 -34.21 13.64
C VAL A 16 -88.69 -33.66 12.27
N PHE A 17 -89.60 -33.43 11.35
CA PHE A 17 -89.33 -32.82 10.05
C PHE A 17 -88.89 -31.33 10.17
N ILE A 18 -89.54 -30.57 11.10
CA ILE A 18 -89.16 -29.22 11.37
C ILE A 18 -87.75 -29.12 12.01
N LEU A 19 -87.45 -30.02 12.93
CA LEU A 19 -86.10 -30.10 13.52
C LEU A 19 -85.04 -30.51 12.49
N LEU A 20 -85.33 -31.43 11.60
CA LEU A 20 -84.42 -31.80 10.53
C LEU A 20 -84.24 -30.68 9.51
N GLY A 21 -85.30 -29.92 9.19
CA GLY A 21 -85.21 -28.73 8.37
C GLY A 21 -84.35 -27.62 9.00
N ILE A 22 -84.46 -27.39 10.32
CA ILE A 22 -83.64 -26.44 11.05
C ILE A 22 -82.19 -26.85 11.06
N ILE A 23 -81.85 -28.16 11.24
CA ILE A 23 -80.49 -28.65 11.23
C ILE A 23 -79.85 -28.47 9.84
N VAL A 24 -80.62 -28.72 8.75
CA VAL A 24 -80.13 -28.51 7.38
C VAL A 24 -79.86 -27.01 7.10
N VAL A 25 -80.81 -26.13 7.53
CA VAL A 25 -80.62 -24.68 7.34
C VAL A 25 -79.47 -24.15 8.19
N VAL A 26 -79.30 -24.61 9.43
CA VAL A 26 -78.19 -24.24 10.29
C VAL A 26 -76.85 -24.79 9.73
N GLY A 27 -76.86 -26.05 9.28
CA GLY A 27 -75.70 -26.64 8.62
C GLY A 27 -75.30 -25.93 7.33
N TRP A 28 -76.30 -25.53 6.51
CA TRP A 28 -75.99 -24.76 5.28
C TRP A 28 -75.52 -23.34 5.59
N ARG A 29 -76.03 -22.71 6.62
CA ARG A 29 -75.59 -21.40 7.08
C ARG A 29 -74.22 -21.46 7.70
N PHE A 30 -73.82 -22.53 8.39
CA PHE A 30 -72.50 -22.78 8.91
C PHE A 30 -71.52 -23.09 7.78
N TYR A 31 -71.95 -23.87 6.77
CA TYR A 31 -71.12 -24.19 5.60
C TYR A 31 -70.89 -22.98 4.69
N SER A 32 -71.87 -22.09 4.55
CA SER A 32 -71.70 -20.87 3.77
C SER A 32 -70.94 -19.76 4.49
N SER A 33 -70.88 -19.81 5.85
CA SER A 33 -70.13 -18.81 6.65
C SER A 33 -68.61 -19.09 6.70
N HIS A 34 -68.16 -20.26 6.22
CA HIS A 34 -66.74 -20.64 6.18
C HIS A 34 -66.07 -20.45 4.82
N LYS A 35 -66.69 -19.72 3.90
CA LYS A 35 -65.96 -19.11 2.81
C LYS A 35 -65.23 -17.87 3.33
N THR A 36 -64.16 -18.07 4.09
CA THR A 36 -63.14 -17.02 4.34
C THR A 36 -62.69 -16.54 2.99
N ALA A 37 -63.07 -15.33 2.64
CA ALA A 37 -62.41 -14.57 1.61
C ALA A 37 -60.95 -14.53 2.04
N HIS A 38 -60.05 -15.18 1.31
CA HIS A 38 -58.63 -14.92 1.35
C HIS A 38 -58.51 -13.43 1.00
N THR A 39 -58.46 -12.58 1.98
CA THR A 39 -57.94 -11.21 1.83
C THR A 39 -56.50 -11.45 1.38
N VAL A 40 -56.25 -11.17 0.13
CA VAL A 40 -54.88 -11.13 -0.41
C VAL A 40 -54.16 -10.10 0.46
N ASP A 41 -53.37 -10.57 1.42
CA ASP A 41 -52.54 -9.70 2.25
C ASP A 41 -51.48 -9.10 1.30
N VAL A 42 -51.81 -7.91 0.84
CA VAL A 42 -50.93 -7.18 -0.07
C VAL A 42 -49.75 -6.71 0.75
N GLY A 43 -48.70 -7.51 0.79
CA GLY A 43 -47.49 -7.25 1.53
C GLY A 43 -46.90 -5.88 1.15
N LEU A 44 -46.67 -5.04 2.17
CA LEU A 44 -45.95 -3.78 1.95
C LEU A 44 -44.48 -4.05 1.86
N VAL A 45 -43.87 -3.75 0.71
CA VAL A 45 -42.44 -3.98 0.46
C VAL A 45 -41.73 -2.64 0.16
N ARG A 46 -40.47 -2.55 0.62
CA ARG A 46 -39.58 -1.45 0.21
C ARG A 46 -38.83 -1.90 -1.03
N THR A 47 -38.74 -1.03 -2.01
CA THR A 47 -38.10 -1.35 -3.30
C THR A 47 -37.05 -0.31 -3.65
N GLN A 48 -36.10 -0.72 -4.49
CA GLN A 48 -35.10 0.13 -5.11
C GLN A 48 -35.06 -0.14 -6.60
N VAL A 49 -34.94 0.91 -7.40
CA VAL A 49 -34.70 0.79 -8.83
C VAL A 49 -33.22 0.47 -9.05
N VAL A 50 -32.96 -0.60 -9.78
CA VAL A 50 -31.61 -1.02 -10.15
C VAL A 50 -31.04 -0.02 -11.15
N GLN A 51 -29.89 0.56 -10.80
CA GLN A 51 -29.05 1.29 -11.72
C GLN A 51 -27.85 0.42 -12.03
N THR A 52 -27.62 0.18 -13.31
CA THR A 52 -26.41 -0.52 -13.74
C THR A 52 -25.37 0.55 -14.05
N GLY A 53 -24.20 0.42 -13.45
CA GLY A 53 -23.02 1.23 -13.72
C GLY A 53 -21.91 0.38 -14.32
N ASN A 54 -20.90 1.04 -14.88
CA ASN A 54 -19.65 0.34 -15.15
C ASN A 54 -19.08 -0.07 -13.79
N GLY A 55 -18.97 -1.37 -13.55
CA GLY A 55 -18.41 -1.92 -12.32
C GLY A 55 -16.94 -1.51 -12.19
N SER A 56 -16.68 -0.39 -11.53
CA SER A 56 -15.34 -0.11 -11.05
C SER A 56 -15.20 -0.73 -9.68
N GLU A 57 -14.45 -1.81 -9.60
CA GLU A 57 -14.04 -2.35 -8.31
C GLU A 57 -12.98 -1.42 -7.74
N SER A 58 -13.27 -0.81 -6.59
CA SER A 58 -12.34 0.10 -5.92
C SER A 58 -11.64 -0.64 -4.80
N TYR A 59 -10.33 -0.77 -4.93
CA TYR A 59 -9.49 -1.42 -3.92
C TYR A 59 -8.86 -0.37 -3.02
N LYS A 60 -8.90 -0.61 -1.70
CA LYS A 60 -8.28 0.26 -0.69
C LYS A 60 -7.16 -0.49 0.02
N TYR A 61 -5.97 0.09 -0.01
CA TYR A 61 -4.78 -0.44 0.67
C TYR A 61 -4.23 0.62 1.62
N SER A 62 -3.86 0.19 2.81
CA SER A 62 -3.10 1.04 3.74
C SER A 62 -1.65 1.08 3.29
N GLY A 63 -1.04 2.25 3.35
CA GLY A 63 0.35 2.48 2.99
C GLY A 63 1.03 3.49 3.90
N GLU A 64 2.33 3.60 3.74
CA GLU A 64 3.19 4.53 4.44
C GLU A 64 3.92 5.43 3.45
N VAL A 65 4.00 6.73 3.78
CA VAL A 65 4.78 7.69 2.99
C VAL A 65 6.27 7.49 3.27
N ARG A 66 7.03 7.18 2.24
CA ARG A 66 8.48 6.98 2.30
C ARG A 66 9.21 7.91 1.33
N SER A 67 10.48 8.12 1.58
CA SER A 67 11.36 8.72 0.59
C SER A 67 11.73 7.70 -0.48
N ARG A 68 11.82 8.16 -1.71
CA ARG A 68 12.34 7.33 -2.80
C ARG A 68 13.80 6.94 -2.59
N TYR A 69 14.60 7.85 -2.01
CA TYR A 69 16.01 7.65 -1.75
C TYR A 69 16.31 7.84 -0.28
N GLU A 70 16.71 6.75 0.35
CA GLU A 70 17.13 6.72 1.75
C GLU A 70 18.56 6.20 1.80
N SER A 71 19.46 7.00 2.39
CA SER A 71 20.87 6.66 2.57
C SER A 71 21.11 6.26 4.03
N GLN A 72 21.65 5.07 4.23
CA GLN A 72 22.11 4.59 5.51
C GLN A 72 23.62 4.90 5.64
N LEU A 73 23.94 5.95 6.35
CA LEU A 73 25.31 6.45 6.47
C LEU A 73 26.00 5.78 7.67
N ALA A 74 27.23 5.33 7.44
CA ALA A 74 28.09 4.69 8.42
C ALA A 74 29.51 5.21 8.30
N PHE A 75 30.27 5.21 9.40
CA PHE A 75 31.69 5.50 9.35
C PHE A 75 32.47 4.36 8.71
N GLN A 76 33.48 4.71 7.91
CA GLN A 76 34.38 3.73 7.29
C GLN A 76 35.58 3.41 8.18
N VAL A 77 35.79 4.19 9.24
CA VAL A 77 36.88 4.02 10.23
C VAL A 77 36.29 3.94 11.63
N GLY A 78 36.95 3.19 12.52
CA GLY A 78 36.57 3.11 13.92
C GLY A 78 37.14 4.26 14.74
N GLY A 79 36.53 4.53 15.90
CA GLY A 79 36.99 5.52 16.85
C GLY A 79 35.87 6.03 17.75
N LYS A 80 36.18 6.93 18.65
CA LYS A 80 35.24 7.56 19.59
C LYS A 80 34.53 8.74 18.90
N ILE A 81 33.21 8.77 18.92
CA ILE A 81 32.43 9.92 18.44
C ILE A 81 32.66 11.11 19.39
N ILE A 82 33.15 12.21 18.84
CA ILE A 82 33.46 13.48 19.60
C ILE A 82 32.42 14.55 19.40
N SER A 83 31.72 14.56 18.25
CA SER A 83 30.70 15.56 17.98
C SER A 83 29.55 14.99 17.12
N ARG A 84 28.38 15.58 17.33
CA ARG A 84 27.16 15.37 16.55
C ARG A 84 26.55 16.73 16.26
N ASN A 85 26.45 17.07 14.97
CA ASN A 85 26.02 18.38 14.51
C ASN A 85 24.59 18.43 14.04
N VAL A 86 23.89 17.27 14.05
CA VAL A 86 22.54 17.11 13.54
C VAL A 86 21.64 16.38 14.52
N GLU A 87 20.34 16.60 14.42
CA GLU A 87 19.28 15.93 15.15
C GLU A 87 18.29 15.30 14.18
N VAL A 88 17.46 14.39 14.68
CA VAL A 88 16.35 13.83 13.88
C VAL A 88 15.42 14.96 13.47
N GLY A 89 15.12 15.06 12.19
CA GLY A 89 14.35 16.15 11.58
C GLY A 89 15.19 17.32 11.05
N SER A 90 16.52 17.33 11.28
CA SER A 90 17.41 18.37 10.71
C SER A 90 17.48 18.27 9.19
N LYS A 91 17.39 19.40 8.50
CA LYS A 91 17.65 19.50 7.07
C LYS A 91 19.14 19.71 6.84
N VAL A 92 19.70 18.98 5.91
CA VAL A 92 21.12 18.99 5.58
C VAL A 92 21.33 19.08 4.06
N HIS A 93 22.49 19.63 3.67
CA HIS A 93 22.93 19.69 2.29
C HIS A 93 24.07 18.70 2.05
N ALA A 94 24.25 18.32 0.80
CA ALA A 94 25.37 17.48 0.39
C ALA A 94 26.71 18.07 0.85
N GLY A 95 27.53 17.24 1.53
CA GLY A 95 28.84 17.66 2.08
C GLY A 95 28.83 18.15 3.52
N ASP A 96 27.65 18.43 4.11
CA ASP A 96 27.53 18.82 5.51
C ASP A 96 28.10 17.75 6.45
N VAL A 97 28.83 18.16 7.48
CA VAL A 97 29.36 17.24 8.49
C VAL A 97 28.29 16.93 9.52
N LEU A 98 27.85 15.69 9.51
CA LEU A 98 26.79 15.17 10.39
C LEU A 98 27.34 14.80 11.77
N MET A 99 28.42 14.01 11.76
CA MET A 99 29.11 13.54 12.96
C MET A 99 30.60 13.44 12.73
N GLN A 100 31.39 13.43 13.80
CA GLN A 100 32.83 13.29 13.72
C GLN A 100 33.35 12.31 14.77
N ILE A 101 34.27 11.45 14.34
CA ILE A 101 35.12 10.60 15.17
C ILE A 101 36.40 11.37 15.51
N ASP A 102 37.02 11.02 16.63
CA ASP A 102 38.35 11.63 17.03
C ASP A 102 39.38 11.43 15.91
N PRO A 103 39.87 12.50 15.28
CA PRO A 103 40.77 12.41 14.17
C PRO A 103 42.28 12.37 14.58
N GLN A 104 42.59 12.39 15.89
CA GLN A 104 43.97 12.56 16.35
C GLN A 104 44.92 11.50 15.81
N ASP A 105 44.57 10.24 15.94
CA ASP A 105 45.41 9.12 15.49
C ASP A 105 45.63 9.14 13.97
N ALA A 106 44.53 9.40 13.19
CA ALA A 106 44.61 9.51 11.74
C ALA A 106 45.49 10.73 11.31
N ARG A 107 45.38 11.85 12.03
CA ARG A 107 46.15 13.05 11.76
C ARG A 107 47.64 12.81 12.05
N HIS A 108 47.99 12.20 13.18
CA HIS A 108 49.38 11.86 13.50
C HIS A 108 50.00 10.91 12.50
N THR A 109 49.24 9.91 12.06
CA THR A 109 49.70 8.96 11.03
C THR A 109 49.98 9.66 9.71
N LEU A 110 49.13 10.61 9.31
CA LEU A 110 49.32 11.42 8.12
C LEU A 110 50.53 12.33 8.24
N GLU A 111 50.74 12.97 9.41
CA GLU A 111 51.93 13.87 9.68
C GLU A 111 53.22 13.07 9.56
N VAL A 112 53.29 11.86 10.11
CA VAL A 112 54.49 10.98 9.98
C VAL A 112 54.71 10.63 8.52
N CYS A 113 53.66 10.26 7.77
CA CYS A 113 53.81 9.96 6.33
C CYS A 113 54.25 11.20 5.54
N ALA A 114 53.73 12.38 5.84
CA ALA A 114 54.14 13.63 5.16
C ALA A 114 55.64 13.97 5.38
N ALA A 115 56.14 13.74 6.59
CA ALA A 115 57.58 13.87 6.87
C ALA A 115 58.42 12.89 6.07
N GLN A 116 58.01 11.61 5.98
CA GLN A 116 58.68 10.58 5.17
C GLN A 116 58.64 10.93 3.66
N LEU A 117 57.53 11.43 3.15
CA LEU A 117 57.38 11.86 1.77
C LEU A 117 58.30 13.04 1.47
N SER A 118 58.40 14.04 2.35
CA SER A 118 59.30 15.20 2.20
C SER A 118 60.77 14.75 2.12
N SER A 119 61.16 13.73 2.91
CA SER A 119 62.50 13.15 2.84
C SER A 119 62.74 12.45 1.48
N ALA A 120 61.79 11.66 1.00
CA ALA A 120 61.91 10.97 -0.29
C ALA A 120 61.88 11.96 -1.48
N GLU A 121 61.10 13.04 -1.39
CA GLU A 121 61.10 14.12 -2.39
C GLU A 121 62.48 14.76 -2.50
N SER A 122 63.12 15.02 -1.36
CA SER A 122 64.49 15.59 -1.31
C SER A 122 65.50 14.65 -1.89
N ALA A 123 65.41 13.35 -1.59
CA ALA A 123 66.28 12.31 -2.16
C ALA A 123 66.11 12.16 -3.68
N SER A 124 64.87 12.13 -4.17
CA SER A 124 64.55 12.07 -5.60
C SER A 124 65.09 13.30 -6.35
N LYS A 125 64.93 14.50 -5.77
CA LYS A 125 65.46 15.74 -6.33
C LYS A 125 66.98 15.69 -6.42
N LEU A 126 67.67 15.27 -5.37
CA LEU A 126 69.14 15.13 -5.38
C LEU A 126 69.64 14.16 -6.45
N ALA A 127 68.92 13.02 -6.61
CA ALA A 127 69.23 12.06 -7.64
C ALA A 127 68.99 12.59 -9.06
N ASP A 128 67.89 13.35 -9.26
CA ASP A 128 67.60 14.04 -10.53
C ASP A 128 68.67 15.08 -10.89
N ASP A 129 69.06 15.94 -9.94
CA ASP A 129 70.14 16.93 -10.13
C ASP A 129 71.46 16.25 -10.47
N THR A 130 71.72 15.10 -9.84
CA THR A 130 72.95 14.32 -10.10
C THR A 130 72.90 13.67 -11.48
N LEU A 131 71.77 13.08 -11.87
CA LEU A 131 71.57 12.53 -13.20
C LEU A 131 71.74 13.58 -14.30
N ASN A 132 71.13 14.75 -14.12
CA ASN A 132 71.22 15.83 -15.09
C ASN A 132 72.64 16.34 -15.26
N ARG A 133 73.43 16.44 -14.18
CA ARG A 133 74.85 16.78 -14.22
C ARG A 133 75.66 15.71 -14.90
N THR A 134 75.45 14.45 -14.57
CA THR A 134 76.16 13.31 -15.16
C THR A 134 75.85 13.18 -16.65
N ARG A 135 74.63 13.47 -17.06
CA ARG A 135 74.22 13.44 -18.48
C ARG A 135 75.00 14.54 -19.27
N GLN A 136 75.08 15.75 -18.73
CA GLN A 136 75.87 16.85 -19.38
C GLN A 136 77.34 16.49 -19.52
N LEU A 137 77.92 15.87 -18.49
CA LEU A 137 79.33 15.42 -18.54
C LEU A 137 79.57 14.28 -19.52
N TYR A 138 78.60 13.38 -19.67
CA TYR A 138 78.62 12.27 -20.65
C TYR A 138 78.59 12.84 -22.09
N GLU A 139 77.75 13.82 -22.36
CA GLU A 139 77.69 14.50 -23.65
C GLU A 139 79.00 15.17 -24.04
N GLN A 140 79.74 15.62 -23.03
CA GLN A 140 81.08 16.19 -23.20
C GLN A 140 82.22 15.14 -23.23
N GLY A 141 81.88 13.84 -23.12
CA GLY A 141 82.85 12.74 -23.11
C GLY A 141 83.66 12.62 -21.81
N ALA A 142 83.25 13.31 -20.71
CA ALA A 142 83.99 13.37 -19.45
C ALA A 142 83.69 12.20 -18.48
N VAL A 143 82.64 11.42 -18.70
CA VAL A 143 82.25 10.26 -17.88
C VAL A 143 81.86 9.08 -18.74
N SER A 144 81.90 7.85 -18.18
CA SER A 144 81.55 6.60 -18.90
C SER A 144 80.01 6.41 -18.97
N LYS A 145 79.57 5.60 -19.95
CA LYS A 145 78.16 5.17 -20.09
C LYS A 145 77.67 4.49 -18.81
N THR A 146 78.52 3.66 -18.20
CA THR A 146 78.16 2.96 -16.94
C THR A 146 77.87 3.95 -15.80
N GLN A 147 78.55 5.09 -15.71
CA GLN A 147 78.29 6.13 -14.71
C GLN A 147 76.95 6.81 -14.97
N LEU A 148 76.59 7.07 -16.25
CA LEU A 148 75.30 7.61 -16.60
C LEU A 148 74.15 6.64 -16.24
N GLU A 149 74.31 5.34 -16.57
CA GLU A 149 73.36 4.29 -16.22
C GLU A 149 73.17 4.12 -14.72
N GLN A 150 74.30 4.25 -13.93
CA GLN A 150 74.18 4.24 -12.46
C GLN A 150 73.39 5.46 -11.91
N ALA A 151 73.65 6.66 -12.46
CA ALA A 151 72.88 7.85 -12.05
C ALA A 151 71.41 7.72 -12.44
N GLN A 152 71.09 7.16 -13.63
CA GLN A 152 69.70 6.89 -14.04
C GLN A 152 69.03 5.92 -13.08
N ASN A 153 69.65 4.78 -12.78
CA ASN A 153 69.10 3.79 -11.85
C ASN A 153 68.90 4.36 -10.44
N ALA A 154 69.84 5.24 -9.97
CA ALA A 154 69.67 5.89 -8.67
C ALA A 154 68.46 6.84 -8.65
N PHE A 155 68.24 7.62 -9.72
CA PHE A 155 67.07 8.46 -9.88
C PHE A 155 65.83 7.63 -9.93
N ASP A 156 65.75 6.61 -10.78
CA ASP A 156 64.57 5.76 -10.95
C ASP A 156 64.15 5.09 -9.61
N THR A 157 65.15 4.66 -8.81
CA THR A 157 64.94 4.08 -7.49
C THR A 157 64.36 5.08 -6.50
N ALA A 158 64.97 6.30 -6.46
CA ALA A 158 64.54 7.38 -5.56
C ALA A 158 63.14 7.90 -5.95
N ASP A 159 62.85 8.03 -7.24
CA ASP A 159 61.53 8.45 -7.73
C ASP A 159 60.45 7.42 -7.47
N ALA A 160 60.75 6.13 -7.62
CA ALA A 160 59.84 5.04 -7.26
C ALA A 160 59.49 5.09 -5.76
N ALA A 161 60.46 5.30 -4.88
CA ALA A 161 60.22 5.45 -3.43
C ALA A 161 59.38 6.68 -3.10
N ARG A 162 59.61 7.84 -3.75
CA ARG A 162 58.77 9.01 -3.65
C ARG A 162 57.33 8.75 -4.06
N CYS A 163 57.13 8.08 -5.22
CA CYS A 163 55.78 7.73 -5.71
C CYS A 163 55.07 6.77 -4.76
N GLN A 164 55.74 5.81 -4.18
CA GLN A 164 55.17 4.86 -3.19
C GLN A 164 54.67 5.63 -1.95
N LEU A 165 55.53 6.49 -1.35
CA LEU A 165 55.14 7.27 -0.17
C LEU A 165 54.01 8.24 -0.46
N LYS A 166 54.02 8.86 -1.65
CA LYS A 166 52.90 9.74 -2.08
C LYS A 166 51.57 9.01 -2.11
N ALA A 167 51.53 7.80 -2.66
CA ALA A 167 50.34 6.97 -2.68
C ALA A 167 49.90 6.54 -1.27
N GLN A 168 50.86 6.24 -0.40
CA GLN A 168 50.57 5.90 1.00
C GLN A 168 50.02 7.11 1.80
N CYS A 169 50.58 8.30 1.63
CA CYS A 169 50.02 9.47 2.26
C CYS A 169 48.61 9.82 1.75
N SER A 170 48.32 9.60 0.47
CA SER A 170 46.95 9.73 -0.06
C SER A 170 45.97 8.78 0.62
N LEU A 171 46.38 7.54 0.92
CA LEU A 171 45.56 6.60 1.68
C LEU A 171 45.27 7.11 3.10
N TYR A 172 46.28 7.59 3.81
CA TYR A 172 46.13 8.16 5.17
C TYR A 172 45.29 9.43 5.18
N GLN A 173 45.40 10.27 4.13
CA GLN A 173 44.50 11.41 3.95
C GLN A 173 43.03 10.96 3.84
N SER A 174 42.76 9.96 3.04
CA SER A 174 41.40 9.40 2.94
C SER A 174 40.88 8.85 4.27
N GLN A 175 41.75 8.20 5.06
CA GLN A 175 41.37 7.70 6.40
C GLN A 175 41.06 8.88 7.35
N LEU A 176 41.75 9.98 7.27
CA LEU A 176 41.45 11.21 8.02
C LEU A 176 40.12 11.80 7.58
N ASP A 177 39.87 11.86 6.27
CA ASP A 177 38.61 12.39 5.74
C ASP A 177 37.40 11.51 6.19
N TYR A 178 37.59 10.19 6.30
CA TYR A 178 36.56 9.26 6.78
C TYR A 178 36.25 9.40 8.28
N THR A 179 37.03 10.16 9.06
CA THR A 179 36.67 10.49 10.43
C THR A 179 35.48 11.45 10.53
N SER A 180 35.14 12.12 9.44
CA SER A 180 33.99 13.02 9.33
C SER A 180 32.90 12.39 8.51
N LEU A 181 31.76 12.04 9.12
CA LEU A 181 30.58 11.55 8.42
C LEU A 181 29.87 12.71 7.76
N ARG A 182 29.78 12.69 6.44
CA ARG A 182 29.13 13.75 5.65
C ARG A 182 27.88 13.25 4.96
N ALA A 183 26.93 14.17 4.75
CA ALA A 183 25.77 13.94 3.91
C ALA A 183 26.19 13.70 2.46
N ASP A 184 25.68 12.62 1.86
CA ASP A 184 25.93 12.28 0.44
C ASP A 184 25.02 13.08 -0.52
N ARG A 185 23.93 13.65 0.01
CA ARG A 185 22.92 14.44 -0.72
C ARG A 185 22.14 15.36 0.20
N ASP A 186 21.32 16.21 -0.41
CA ASP A 186 20.36 17.05 0.32
C ASP A 186 19.21 16.20 0.85
N GLY A 187 18.73 16.48 2.06
CA GLY A 187 17.64 15.74 2.67
C GLY A 187 17.36 16.06 4.12
N VAL A 188 16.62 15.18 4.77
CA VAL A 188 16.25 15.27 6.18
C VAL A 188 16.76 14.03 6.92
N ILE A 189 17.32 14.24 8.11
CA ILE A 189 17.74 13.14 8.98
C ILE A 189 16.52 12.47 9.58
N THR A 190 16.30 11.18 9.26
CA THR A 190 15.17 10.39 9.74
C THR A 190 15.50 9.51 10.92
N GLY A 191 16.79 9.17 11.11
CA GLY A 191 17.22 8.33 12.22
C GLY A 191 18.67 8.56 12.60
N ILE A 192 18.98 8.44 13.89
CA ILE A 192 20.32 8.49 14.46
C ILE A 192 20.45 7.32 15.42
N SER A 193 21.45 6.46 15.20
CA SER A 193 21.64 5.21 15.97
C SER A 193 22.89 5.25 16.86
N ALA A 194 23.64 6.35 16.87
CA ALA A 194 24.86 6.48 17.66
C ALA A 194 24.95 7.82 18.38
N GLU A 195 25.59 7.84 19.54
CA GLU A 195 25.69 9.01 20.43
C GLU A 195 27.14 9.46 20.64
N VAL A 196 27.30 10.74 21.02
CA VAL A 196 28.61 11.30 21.38
C VAL A 196 29.19 10.55 22.58
N GLY A 197 30.45 10.17 22.48
CA GLY A 197 31.17 9.39 23.48
C GLY A 197 31.16 7.89 23.20
N GLN A 198 30.32 7.40 22.32
CA GLN A 198 30.32 6.01 21.87
C GLN A 198 31.57 5.70 21.05
N VAL A 199 32.12 4.50 21.24
CA VAL A 199 33.26 3.99 20.46
C VAL A 199 32.73 3.04 19.39
N LEU A 200 33.00 3.36 18.14
CA LEU A 200 32.67 2.51 16.99
C LEU A 200 33.88 1.64 16.65
N VAL A 201 33.62 0.34 16.44
CA VAL A 201 34.66 -0.60 16.05
C VAL A 201 34.66 -0.74 14.52
N SER A 202 35.83 -0.49 13.93
CA SER A 202 36.02 -0.69 12.50
C SER A 202 35.88 -2.18 12.15
N MET A 203 35.13 -2.50 11.09
CA MET A 203 35.13 -3.78 10.37
C MET A 203 34.14 -4.89 10.77
N ALA A 204 33.43 -4.90 11.87
CA ALA A 204 32.59 -6.06 12.17
C ALA A 204 31.12 -5.95 11.70
N SER A 205 30.63 -4.78 11.48
CA SER A 205 29.31 -4.48 10.84
C SER A 205 29.29 -2.99 10.51
N ALA A 206 29.00 -2.67 9.27
CA ALA A 206 28.66 -1.28 8.90
C ALA A 206 27.37 -0.88 9.63
N GLN A 207 27.52 -0.56 10.92
CA GLN A 207 26.39 -0.12 11.73
C GLN A 207 25.95 1.23 11.21
N THR A 208 24.76 1.31 10.66
CA THR A 208 24.13 2.56 10.27
C THR A 208 24.13 3.51 11.46
N VAL A 209 24.75 4.66 11.29
CA VAL A 209 24.85 5.70 12.32
C VAL A 209 23.80 6.77 12.12
N VAL A 210 23.59 7.17 10.86
CA VAL A 210 22.61 8.19 10.48
C VAL A 210 21.83 7.69 9.27
N THR A 211 20.52 7.88 9.32
CA THR A 211 19.65 7.66 8.16
C THR A 211 19.22 9.00 7.59
N LEU A 212 19.51 9.22 6.32
CA LEU A 212 19.20 10.43 5.56
C LEU A 212 18.18 10.09 4.49
N ALA A 213 17.05 10.78 4.48
CA ALA A 213 16.01 10.64 3.46
C ALA A 213 15.85 11.93 2.65
N GLN A 214 15.71 11.79 1.35
CA GLN A 214 15.43 12.92 0.46
C GLN A 214 13.97 13.36 0.63
N ASP A 215 13.69 14.66 0.80
CA ASP A 215 12.33 15.17 1.06
C ASP A 215 11.57 15.62 -0.19
N ASN A 216 12.19 15.61 -1.37
CA ASN A 216 11.58 16.07 -2.62
C ASN A 216 10.83 14.97 -3.38
N ASP A 217 11.25 13.71 -3.27
CA ASP A 217 10.69 12.58 -4.00
C ASP A 217 9.99 11.61 -3.02
N LEU A 218 8.72 11.91 -2.72
CA LEU A 218 7.92 11.09 -1.83
C LEU A 218 7.18 9.99 -2.60
N GLU A 219 7.14 8.81 -2.01
CA GLU A 219 6.41 7.65 -2.49
C GLU A 219 5.51 7.10 -1.40
N VAL A 220 4.47 6.38 -1.79
CA VAL A 220 3.69 5.57 -0.87
C VAL A 220 4.01 4.11 -1.13
N GLU A 221 4.43 3.43 -0.08
CA GLU A 221 4.66 1.99 -0.11
C GLU A 221 3.42 1.27 0.45
N ILE A 222 2.86 0.36 -0.35
CA ILE A 222 1.73 -0.49 0.03
C ILE A 222 2.07 -1.96 -0.18
N ASN A 223 1.35 -2.83 0.52
CA ASN A 223 1.46 -4.27 0.36
C ASN A 223 0.16 -4.82 -0.23
N VAL A 224 0.25 -5.36 -1.44
CA VAL A 224 -0.88 -5.91 -2.21
C VAL A 224 -0.83 -7.43 -2.17
N PRO A 225 -1.93 -8.13 -1.77
CA PRO A 225 -1.99 -9.59 -1.79
C PRO A 225 -1.77 -10.17 -3.19
N GLU A 226 -1.17 -11.37 -3.25
CA GLU A 226 -0.83 -12.06 -4.51
C GLU A 226 -2.03 -12.22 -5.45
N ASN A 227 -3.21 -12.54 -4.91
CA ASN A 227 -4.43 -12.75 -5.70
C ASN A 227 -5.04 -11.45 -6.28
N ARG A 228 -4.50 -10.27 -5.93
CA ARG A 228 -5.02 -8.96 -6.37
C ARG A 228 -3.98 -8.13 -7.16
N ILE A 229 -2.75 -8.61 -7.26
CA ILE A 229 -1.66 -7.83 -7.88
C ILE A 229 -1.90 -7.55 -9.37
N GLU A 230 -2.48 -8.51 -10.09
CA GLU A 230 -2.76 -8.35 -11.53
C GLU A 230 -3.88 -7.31 -11.78
N ASP A 231 -4.88 -7.26 -10.91
CA ASP A 231 -5.95 -6.27 -10.96
C ASP A 231 -5.40 -4.88 -10.62
N PHE A 232 -4.53 -4.81 -9.59
CA PHE A 232 -3.88 -3.57 -9.19
C PHE A 232 -2.95 -3.00 -10.27
N ARG A 233 -2.23 -3.85 -11.02
CA ARG A 233 -1.39 -3.42 -12.15
C ARG A 233 -2.18 -2.76 -13.28
N LYS A 234 -3.46 -3.14 -13.45
CA LYS A 234 -4.36 -2.59 -14.47
C LYS A 234 -5.11 -1.34 -13.99
N ALA A 235 -4.98 -0.99 -12.72
CA ALA A 235 -5.64 0.18 -12.16
C ALA A 235 -5.16 1.46 -12.85
N GLN A 236 -6.10 2.31 -13.25
CA GLN A 236 -5.80 3.54 -13.98
C GLN A 236 -5.85 4.80 -13.11
N ASN A 237 -6.73 4.81 -12.12
CA ASN A 237 -6.92 5.97 -11.24
C ASN A 237 -6.47 5.59 -9.82
N ILE A 238 -5.29 6.04 -9.45
CA ILE A 238 -4.76 5.82 -8.10
C ILE A 238 -4.85 7.13 -7.34
N LYS A 239 -5.66 7.13 -6.29
CA LYS A 239 -5.85 8.26 -5.38
C LYS A 239 -5.28 7.91 -4.02
N ILE A 240 -4.58 8.87 -3.44
CA ILE A 240 -3.91 8.72 -2.15
C ILE A 240 -4.48 9.75 -1.20
N SER A 241 -5.02 9.30 -0.09
CA SER A 241 -5.48 10.11 1.03
C SER A 241 -4.63 9.84 2.27
N PHE A 242 -4.49 10.81 3.16
CA PHE A 242 -3.63 10.73 4.34
C PHE A 242 -4.49 10.82 5.59
N TRP A 243 -4.22 9.98 6.60
CA TRP A 243 -5.02 9.97 7.83
C TRP A 243 -4.86 11.27 8.63
N ALA A 244 -3.66 11.83 8.61
CA ALA A 244 -3.38 13.10 9.29
C ALA A 244 -3.91 14.34 8.54
N LEU A 245 -4.27 14.20 7.25
CA LEU A 245 -4.70 15.28 6.36
C LEU A 245 -5.91 14.82 5.53
N PRO A 246 -7.12 14.71 6.14
CA PRO A 246 -8.29 14.12 5.49
C PRO A 246 -8.74 14.83 4.22
N ASP A 247 -8.52 16.15 4.15
CA ASP A 247 -8.92 16.98 3.02
C ASP A 247 -7.91 16.94 1.85
N VAL A 248 -6.77 16.29 2.05
CA VAL A 248 -5.71 16.20 1.05
C VAL A 248 -5.82 14.87 0.31
N ILE A 249 -6.24 14.92 -0.94
CA ILE A 249 -6.21 13.78 -1.86
C ILE A 249 -5.24 14.12 -2.99
N ARG A 250 -4.36 13.17 -3.33
CA ARG A 250 -3.38 13.32 -4.42
C ARG A 250 -3.45 12.12 -5.35
N ASP A 251 -3.12 12.39 -6.60
CA ASP A 251 -2.96 11.34 -7.58
C ASP A 251 -1.61 10.65 -7.40
N GLY A 252 -1.60 9.35 -7.62
CA GLY A 252 -0.40 8.52 -7.58
C GLY A 252 -0.17 7.79 -8.89
N MET A 253 1.08 7.44 -9.14
CA MET A 253 1.47 6.62 -10.28
C MET A 253 2.30 5.44 -9.80
N ILE A 254 1.92 4.22 -10.21
CA ILE A 254 2.71 3.02 -9.92
C ILE A 254 4.09 3.19 -10.56
N ARG A 255 5.13 3.22 -9.74
CA ARG A 255 6.51 3.25 -10.21
C ARG A 255 7.10 1.84 -10.28
N GLU A 256 6.84 1.06 -9.26
CA GLU A 256 7.46 -0.24 -9.09
C GLU A 256 6.51 -1.21 -8.40
N VAL A 257 6.51 -2.43 -8.90
CA VAL A 257 5.91 -3.59 -8.23
C VAL A 257 7.06 -4.56 -7.97
N ALA A 258 7.30 -4.91 -6.72
CA ALA A 258 8.36 -5.84 -6.36
C ALA A 258 8.22 -7.14 -7.16
N PRO A 259 9.30 -7.69 -7.71
CA PRO A 259 9.24 -8.90 -8.53
C PRO A 259 8.99 -10.16 -7.70
N MET A 260 9.18 -10.10 -6.39
CA MET A 260 9.02 -11.19 -5.46
C MET A 260 8.08 -10.79 -4.31
N ALA A 261 7.19 -11.70 -3.95
CA ALA A 261 6.33 -11.52 -2.79
C ALA A 261 7.12 -11.71 -1.48
N ASP A 262 6.71 -11.00 -0.44
CA ASP A 262 7.17 -11.29 0.92
C ASP A 262 6.72 -12.69 1.33
N ASN A 263 7.66 -13.51 1.80
CA ASN A 263 7.41 -14.92 2.10
C ASN A 263 6.51 -15.14 3.31
N VAL A 264 6.42 -14.16 4.21
CA VAL A 264 5.63 -14.24 5.45
C VAL A 264 4.23 -13.70 5.22
N ALA A 265 4.12 -12.50 4.67
CA ALA A 265 2.85 -11.81 4.45
C ALA A 265 2.12 -12.27 3.18
N ARG A 266 2.80 -12.93 2.23
CA ARG A 266 2.26 -13.30 0.92
C ARG A 266 1.73 -12.09 0.14
N THR A 267 2.43 -10.97 0.23
CA THR A 267 2.08 -9.70 -0.41
C THR A 267 3.22 -9.21 -1.28
N PHE A 268 2.88 -8.50 -2.35
CA PHE A 268 3.84 -7.77 -3.17
C PHE A 268 3.92 -6.33 -2.69
N THR A 269 5.12 -5.84 -2.47
CA THR A 269 5.35 -4.43 -2.19
C THR A 269 5.19 -3.63 -3.48
N VAL A 270 4.34 -2.61 -3.44
CA VAL A 270 4.12 -1.68 -4.55
C VAL A 270 4.50 -0.29 -4.10
N ARG A 271 5.30 0.40 -4.89
CA ARG A 271 5.72 1.78 -4.68
C ARG A 271 5.03 2.70 -5.67
N ILE A 272 4.37 3.71 -5.13
CA ILE A 272 3.54 4.65 -5.88
C ILE A 272 4.13 6.04 -5.68
N THR A 273 4.59 6.66 -6.73
CA THR A 273 5.08 8.05 -6.69
C THR A 273 3.92 9.00 -6.45
N LEU A 274 4.08 9.90 -5.48
CA LEU A 274 3.15 10.98 -5.19
C LEU A 274 3.32 12.13 -6.21
N ILE A 275 2.23 12.52 -6.85
CA ILE A 275 2.25 13.63 -7.81
C ILE A 275 1.97 14.93 -7.07
N ASN A 276 2.94 15.86 -7.11
CA ASN A 276 2.86 17.18 -6.46
C ASN A 276 2.40 17.11 -4.98
N PRO A 277 3.14 16.41 -4.10
CA PRO A 277 2.80 16.34 -2.70
C PRO A 277 2.89 17.74 -2.07
N PRO A 278 1.90 18.13 -1.24
CA PRO A 278 1.99 19.39 -0.52
C PRO A 278 3.02 19.27 0.62
N PRO A 279 3.58 20.39 1.09
CA PRO A 279 4.67 20.41 2.09
C PRO A 279 4.25 19.87 3.47
N GLU A 280 2.94 19.74 3.71
CA GLU A 280 2.38 19.16 4.94
C GLU A 280 2.53 17.63 4.99
N VAL A 281 2.69 16.97 3.83
CA VAL A 281 2.91 15.51 3.77
C VAL A 281 4.34 15.23 4.24
N LYS A 282 4.45 14.41 5.29
CA LYS A 282 5.72 14.03 5.91
C LYS A 282 6.00 12.54 5.78
N LEU A 283 7.28 12.20 5.79
CA LEU A 283 7.74 10.81 5.87
C LEU A 283 7.14 10.10 7.09
N GLY A 284 6.78 8.83 6.94
CA GLY A 284 6.16 8.02 7.98
C GLY A 284 4.65 8.23 8.15
N MET A 285 4.01 9.14 7.40
CA MET A 285 2.57 9.31 7.46
C MET A 285 1.85 8.09 6.92
N THR A 286 0.80 7.65 7.62
CA THR A 286 -0.11 6.63 7.14
C THR A 286 -1.02 7.20 6.06
N SER A 287 -1.13 6.47 4.96
CA SER A 287 -1.97 6.82 3.82
C SER A 287 -2.92 5.68 3.46
N THR A 288 -3.98 6.01 2.74
CA THR A 288 -4.86 5.05 2.10
C THR A 288 -4.79 5.27 0.59
N VAL A 289 -4.37 4.23 -0.10
CA VAL A 289 -4.34 4.18 -1.56
C VAL A 289 -5.63 3.57 -2.05
N THR A 290 -6.38 4.30 -2.85
CA THR A 290 -7.58 3.84 -3.54
C THR A 290 -7.26 3.67 -5.02
N ALA A 291 -7.44 2.47 -5.52
CA ALA A 291 -7.19 2.13 -6.92
C ALA A 291 -8.47 1.64 -7.57
N ASP A 292 -8.91 2.32 -8.62
CA ASP A 292 -10.09 1.91 -9.38
C ASP A 292 -9.67 1.00 -10.53
N SER A 293 -10.13 -0.25 -10.49
CA SER A 293 -9.99 -1.18 -11.62
C SER A 293 -11.18 -1.00 -12.56
N LEU A 294 -10.89 -0.65 -13.79
CA LEU A 294 -11.92 -0.67 -14.84
C LEU A 294 -12.18 -2.13 -15.21
N ASN A 295 -13.25 -2.70 -14.68
CA ASN A 295 -13.79 -3.94 -15.22
C ASN A 295 -14.34 -3.67 -16.61
N ASN A 296 -13.55 -4.02 -17.63
CA ASN A 296 -13.89 -3.86 -19.04
C ASN A 296 -14.95 -4.89 -19.46
N GLY A 297 -16.17 -4.81 -18.95
CA GLY A 297 -17.01 -5.77 -19.63
C GLY A 297 -18.48 -5.90 -19.27
N SER A 298 -18.92 -5.71 -18.09
CA SER A 298 -20.34 -5.96 -17.80
C SER A 298 -20.90 -4.83 -16.96
N ALA A 299 -22.00 -4.24 -17.43
CA ALA A 299 -22.79 -3.35 -16.61
C ALA A 299 -23.22 -4.15 -15.36
N VAL A 300 -22.64 -3.81 -14.23
CA VAL A 300 -22.99 -4.45 -12.96
C VAL A 300 -24.10 -3.68 -12.25
N ALA A 301 -24.97 -4.41 -11.58
CA ALA A 301 -26.03 -3.84 -10.77
C ALA A 301 -25.58 -3.82 -9.30
N VAL A 302 -25.71 -2.66 -8.64
CA VAL A 302 -25.44 -2.53 -7.20
C VAL A 302 -26.74 -2.56 -6.45
N ILE A 303 -26.93 -3.52 -5.55
CA ILE A 303 -28.11 -3.68 -4.72
C ILE A 303 -27.74 -3.80 -3.24
N PRO A 304 -28.58 -3.39 -2.29
CA PRO A 304 -28.33 -3.64 -0.87
C PRO A 304 -28.26 -5.13 -0.56
N LEU A 305 -27.37 -5.53 0.36
CA LEU A 305 -27.26 -6.92 0.82
C LEU A 305 -28.58 -7.49 1.30
N ALA A 306 -29.45 -6.66 1.92
CA ALA A 306 -30.78 -7.04 2.38
C ALA A 306 -31.76 -7.44 1.26
N ALA A 307 -31.46 -7.14 0.00
CA ALA A 307 -32.26 -7.53 -1.16
C ALA A 307 -31.97 -8.98 -1.63
N VAL A 308 -30.85 -9.55 -1.21
CA VAL A 308 -30.44 -10.89 -1.60
C VAL A 308 -31.24 -11.91 -0.79
N TYR A 309 -31.92 -12.79 -1.51
CA TYR A 309 -32.65 -13.92 -0.97
C TYR A 309 -31.97 -15.22 -1.41
N GLN A 310 -31.57 -16.03 -0.46
CA GLN A 310 -30.91 -17.30 -0.74
C GLN A 310 -31.66 -18.46 -0.09
N THR A 311 -32.14 -19.41 -0.93
CA THR A 311 -32.70 -20.66 -0.50
C THR A 311 -31.93 -21.76 -1.22
N GLY A 312 -31.03 -22.43 -0.52
CA GLY A 312 -30.10 -23.37 -1.13
C GLY A 312 -28.80 -22.72 -1.64
N ASN A 313 -28.26 -23.21 -2.77
CA ASN A 313 -26.93 -22.79 -3.26
C ASN A 313 -26.95 -21.62 -4.25
N THR A 314 -28.13 -21.15 -4.67
CA THR A 314 -28.23 -20.11 -5.71
C THR A 314 -28.78 -18.81 -5.11
N PRO A 315 -28.02 -17.72 -5.14
CA PRO A 315 -28.52 -16.41 -4.72
C PRO A 315 -29.56 -15.90 -5.72
N SER A 316 -30.63 -15.29 -5.20
CA SER A 316 -31.75 -14.79 -5.96
C SER A 316 -32.23 -13.46 -5.42
N VAL A 317 -32.98 -12.71 -6.20
CA VAL A 317 -33.61 -11.45 -5.79
C VAL A 317 -35.08 -11.42 -6.21
N TRP A 318 -35.91 -10.73 -5.43
CA TRP A 318 -37.31 -10.50 -5.78
C TRP A 318 -37.41 -9.26 -6.68
N VAL A 319 -37.84 -9.45 -7.92
CA VAL A 319 -38.08 -8.37 -8.89
C VAL A 319 -39.57 -8.11 -8.98
N VAL A 320 -39.95 -6.84 -8.92
CA VAL A 320 -41.38 -6.42 -9.04
C VAL A 320 -41.67 -6.04 -10.48
N ALA A 321 -42.68 -6.68 -11.06
CA ALA A 321 -43.22 -6.33 -12.37
C ALA A 321 -44.75 -6.35 -12.30
N ASN A 322 -45.43 -5.29 -12.73
CA ASN A 322 -46.89 -5.16 -12.70
C ASN A 322 -47.52 -5.46 -11.33
N ASP A 323 -46.92 -4.91 -10.26
CA ASP A 323 -47.36 -5.10 -8.86
C ASP A 323 -47.26 -6.58 -8.36
N MET A 324 -46.58 -7.46 -9.06
CA MET A 324 -46.29 -8.82 -8.65
C MET A 324 -44.81 -9.06 -8.50
N VAL A 325 -44.42 -9.86 -7.52
CA VAL A 325 -43.02 -10.25 -7.32
C VAL A 325 -42.71 -11.57 -8.03
N SER A 326 -41.56 -11.63 -8.65
CA SER A 326 -40.97 -12.84 -9.22
C SER A 326 -39.55 -13.04 -8.70
N LEU A 327 -39.20 -14.29 -8.40
CA LEU A 327 -37.85 -14.65 -7.97
C LEU A 327 -36.93 -14.79 -9.19
N ARG A 328 -35.83 -14.07 -9.18
CA ARG A 328 -34.84 -14.12 -10.27
C ARG A 328 -33.47 -14.50 -9.73
N ASN A 329 -32.86 -15.52 -10.29
CA ASN A 329 -31.53 -15.94 -9.96
C ASN A 329 -30.53 -14.85 -10.43
N VAL A 330 -29.54 -14.58 -9.60
CA VAL A 330 -28.51 -13.58 -9.88
C VAL A 330 -27.13 -14.21 -9.63
N LYS A 331 -26.15 -13.67 -10.35
CA LYS A 331 -24.75 -14.03 -10.13
C LYS A 331 -24.07 -12.89 -9.39
N ILE A 332 -23.64 -13.17 -8.17
CA ILE A 332 -22.92 -12.20 -7.34
C ILE A 332 -21.45 -12.22 -7.73
N GLU A 333 -20.88 -11.07 -7.98
CA GLU A 333 -19.46 -10.87 -8.28
C GLU A 333 -18.67 -10.59 -7.01
N SER A 334 -19.13 -9.65 -6.18
CA SER A 334 -18.51 -9.32 -4.92
C SER A 334 -19.48 -8.75 -3.90
N PHE A 335 -19.04 -8.72 -2.63
CA PHE A 335 -19.75 -8.13 -1.51
C PHE A 335 -18.96 -6.91 -1.03
N ASP A 336 -19.64 -5.78 -0.88
CA ASP A 336 -19.06 -4.57 -0.29
C ASP A 336 -19.93 -4.15 0.89
N SER A 337 -19.35 -4.19 2.10
CA SER A 337 -19.94 -3.83 3.41
C SER A 337 -21.46 -4.02 3.53
N ASP A 338 -22.27 -3.19 2.88
CA ASP A 338 -23.73 -3.16 2.94
C ASP A 338 -24.40 -3.35 1.56
N GLN A 339 -23.60 -3.57 0.52
CA GLN A 339 -24.05 -3.71 -0.86
C GLN A 339 -23.49 -4.98 -1.52
N VAL A 340 -24.18 -5.41 -2.57
CA VAL A 340 -23.79 -6.58 -3.38
C VAL A 340 -23.71 -6.15 -4.84
N ILE A 341 -22.60 -6.51 -5.47
CA ILE A 341 -22.38 -6.30 -6.89
C ILE A 341 -22.85 -7.55 -7.64
N VAL A 342 -23.81 -7.35 -8.52
CA VAL A 342 -24.43 -8.41 -9.33
C VAL A 342 -23.97 -8.23 -10.78
N SER A 343 -23.32 -9.26 -11.32
CA SER A 343 -22.82 -9.27 -12.70
C SER A 343 -23.85 -9.73 -13.73
N GLU A 344 -24.76 -10.64 -13.35
CA GLU A 344 -25.77 -11.19 -14.26
C GLU A 344 -27.13 -11.36 -13.55
N GLY A 345 -28.21 -11.22 -14.31
CA GLY A 345 -29.59 -11.47 -13.83
C GLY A 345 -30.42 -10.22 -13.62
N LEU A 346 -29.84 -9.02 -13.56
CA LEU A 346 -30.56 -7.75 -13.42
C LEU A 346 -30.31 -6.82 -14.61
N LYS A 347 -31.32 -5.97 -14.90
CA LYS A 347 -31.24 -4.95 -15.94
C LYS A 347 -31.49 -3.57 -15.32
N THR A 348 -30.97 -2.54 -15.99
CA THR A 348 -31.28 -1.16 -15.62
C THR A 348 -32.79 -0.93 -15.66
N GLY A 349 -33.32 -0.36 -14.56
CA GLY A 349 -34.74 -0.11 -14.42
C GLY A 349 -35.54 -1.24 -13.75
N ASP A 350 -34.95 -2.43 -13.50
CA ASP A 350 -35.59 -3.45 -12.68
C ASP A 350 -35.86 -2.91 -11.27
N VAL A 351 -37.01 -3.23 -10.72
CA VAL A 351 -37.40 -2.83 -9.36
C VAL A 351 -37.19 -4.01 -8.43
N VAL A 352 -36.20 -3.93 -7.55
CA VAL A 352 -35.84 -5.01 -6.63
C VAL A 352 -36.36 -4.72 -5.22
N VAL A 353 -36.87 -5.75 -4.54
CA VAL A 353 -37.33 -5.65 -3.14
C VAL A 353 -36.13 -5.61 -2.22
N THR A 354 -36.03 -4.58 -1.37
CA THR A 354 -34.93 -4.39 -0.41
C THR A 354 -35.30 -4.67 1.04
N ALA A 355 -36.61 -4.80 1.35
CA ALA A 355 -37.07 -5.21 2.68
C ALA A 355 -38.32 -6.07 2.59
N GLY A 356 -38.41 -7.10 3.45
CA GLY A 356 -39.50 -8.05 3.49
C GLY A 356 -39.31 -9.32 2.65
N VAL A 357 -38.11 -9.51 2.10
CA VAL A 357 -37.74 -10.60 1.14
C VAL A 357 -38.10 -12.01 1.61
N HIS A 358 -38.02 -12.30 2.93
CA HIS A 358 -38.27 -13.63 3.50
C HIS A 358 -39.76 -14.00 3.63
N LYS A 359 -40.68 -13.04 3.43
CA LYS A 359 -42.12 -13.28 3.56
C LYS A 359 -42.85 -13.37 2.23
N LEU A 360 -42.13 -13.25 1.13
CA LEU A 360 -42.69 -13.24 -0.21
C LEU A 360 -42.71 -14.63 -0.82
N TYR A 361 -43.69 -14.85 -1.69
CA TYR A 361 -43.79 -16.06 -2.52
C TYR A 361 -44.02 -15.66 -3.99
N GLU A 362 -43.72 -16.56 -4.89
CA GLU A 362 -43.78 -16.34 -6.34
C GLU A 362 -45.17 -15.89 -6.79
N GLY A 363 -45.26 -14.81 -7.56
CA GLY A 363 -46.53 -14.23 -8.04
C GLY A 363 -47.35 -13.44 -7.02
N GLN A 364 -46.86 -13.21 -5.83
CA GLN A 364 -47.58 -12.42 -4.82
C GLN A 364 -47.75 -10.95 -5.25
N LYS A 365 -48.96 -10.40 -5.08
CA LYS A 365 -49.22 -8.97 -5.24
C LYS A 365 -48.66 -8.19 -4.06
N VAL A 366 -47.92 -7.14 -4.36
CA VAL A 366 -47.27 -6.25 -3.37
C VAL A 366 -47.66 -4.83 -3.58
N ARG A 367 -47.65 -4.05 -2.50
CA ARG A 367 -47.78 -2.60 -2.55
C ARG A 367 -46.40 -1.97 -2.34
N LEU A 368 -46.02 -1.14 -3.29
CA LEU A 368 -44.72 -0.46 -3.25
C LEU A 368 -44.76 0.66 -2.21
N LYS A 369 -43.84 0.65 -1.26
CA LYS A 369 -43.50 1.80 -0.46
C LYS A 369 -42.23 2.39 -1.04
N ASN A 370 -42.32 3.46 -1.80
CA ASN A 370 -41.14 4.16 -2.30
C ASN A 370 -40.27 4.54 -1.12
N ALA A 371 -38.99 4.27 -1.19
CA ALA A 371 -38.02 4.83 -0.31
C ALA A 371 -38.01 6.33 -0.57
N SER A 372 -38.60 7.11 0.32
CA SER A 372 -38.43 8.57 0.34
C SER A 372 -36.94 8.81 0.51
N GLN A 373 -36.42 9.76 -0.28
CA GLN A 373 -35.09 10.30 -0.26
C GLN A 373 -34.49 10.44 1.12
#